data_33df8c2ca26a10c0312da1f73c19e3b7
#
_entry.id   33df8c2ca26a10c0312da1f73c19e3b7
#
_cell.length_a   1.000
_cell.length_b   1.000
_cell.length_c   1.000
_cell.angle_alpha   90.00
_cell.angle_beta   90.00
_cell.angle_gamma   90.00
#
_symmetry.space_group_name_H-M   'P 1'
#
loop_
_entity.id
_entity.type
_entity.pdbx_description
1 polymer ?
#
loop_
_entity_poly.entity_id
_entity_poly.type
_entity_poly.pdbx_seq_one_letter_code
_entity_poly.pdbx_strand_id
1 'polypeptide(L)'
;MKGTMSSTDIAHMCKEMQFLVGGHLKKAYMPHYEQIVLRMNPKHTTAHDIIMIRGERIYLSNQDRPMPMTPPPFAMVLRKHLKNARLLALDQVGADRILKFTFDSKHGIRILFVEMFQNGNVLLTDEDDLILQALTSTSYADRVLKKGHQYQSPPPPVEPRTLRPEEFAARSEEHTSE
;
A
#
# COMPACT_ATOMS: atom_id res chain seq x y z
N MET A 1 -1.44 20.01 -13.77
CA MET A 1 -1.05 19.43 -12.48
C MET A 1 -1.23 17.91 -12.50
N LYS A 2 -0.27 17.22 -11.93
CA LYS A 2 -0.34 15.77 -11.88
C LYS A 2 -1.40 15.33 -10.88
N GLY A 3 -2.37 14.52 -11.32
CA GLY A 3 -3.44 14.03 -10.45
C GLY A 3 -3.03 12.81 -9.62
N THR A 4 -2.12 12.00 -10.14
CA THR A 4 -1.71 10.77 -9.48
C THR A 4 -0.19 10.63 -9.51
N MET A 5 0.33 9.84 -8.56
CA MET A 5 1.76 9.58 -8.49
C MET A 5 2.13 8.47 -9.48
N SER A 6 3.27 8.63 -10.14
CA SER A 6 3.83 7.60 -10.99
C SER A 6 4.55 6.56 -10.14
N SER A 7 4.96 5.45 -10.77
CA SER A 7 5.76 4.45 -10.07
C SER A 7 7.08 5.03 -9.57
N THR A 8 7.66 5.97 -10.33
CA THR A 8 8.88 6.66 -9.91
C THR A 8 8.63 7.54 -8.70
N ASP A 9 7.49 8.26 -8.68
CA ASP A 9 7.11 9.06 -7.51
C ASP A 9 6.95 8.18 -6.28
N ILE A 10 6.33 7.02 -6.43
CA ILE A 10 6.16 6.06 -5.34
C ILE A 10 7.52 5.57 -4.85
N ALA A 11 8.45 5.29 -5.77
CA ALA A 11 9.78 4.85 -5.40
C ALA A 11 10.51 5.92 -4.59
N HIS A 12 10.40 7.17 -5.01
CA HIS A 12 11.01 8.29 -4.28
C HIS A 12 10.41 8.42 -2.88
N MET A 13 9.10 8.35 -2.78
CA MET A 13 8.44 8.48 -1.48
C MET A 13 8.79 7.30 -0.57
N CYS A 14 8.86 6.10 -1.13
CA CYS A 14 9.27 4.92 -0.38
C CYS A 14 10.65 5.13 0.23
N LYS A 15 11.58 5.69 -0.55
CA LYS A 15 12.92 5.97 -0.08
C LYS A 15 12.92 7.04 1.02
N GLU A 16 12.14 8.11 0.84
CA GLU A 16 12.06 9.18 1.83
C GLU A 16 11.48 8.70 3.15
N MET A 17 10.60 7.70 3.12
CA MET A 17 9.95 7.20 4.33
C MET A 17 10.74 6.11 5.05
N GLN A 18 11.92 5.72 4.55
CA GLN A 18 12.68 4.64 5.18
C GLN A 18 13.09 4.94 6.61
N PHE A 19 13.23 6.21 6.98
CA PHE A 19 13.58 6.57 8.37
C PHE A 19 12.48 6.17 9.36
N LEU A 20 11.27 5.89 8.88
CA LEU A 20 10.16 5.45 9.74
C LEU A 20 10.30 3.99 10.15
N VAL A 21 11.13 3.22 9.44
CA VAL A 21 11.34 1.81 9.76
C VAL A 21 11.98 1.69 11.14
N GLY A 22 11.43 0.83 11.97
CA GLY A 22 11.84 0.69 13.36
C GLY A 22 10.98 1.49 14.33
N GLY A 23 10.22 2.46 13.82
CA GLY A 23 9.28 3.22 14.63
C GLY A 23 7.97 2.47 14.80
N HIS A 24 7.09 3.03 15.60
CA HIS A 24 5.81 2.40 15.93
C HIS A 24 4.64 3.20 15.39
N LEU A 25 3.58 2.51 15.00
CA LEU A 25 2.33 3.17 14.64
C LEU A 25 1.64 3.62 15.90
N LYS A 26 1.48 4.94 16.05
CA LYS A 26 0.80 5.50 17.20
C LYS A 26 -0.72 5.37 17.04
N LYS A 27 -1.23 5.75 15.88
CA LYS A 27 -2.66 5.72 15.62
C LYS A 27 -2.96 5.85 14.14
N ALA A 28 -4.08 5.26 13.70
CA ALA A 28 -4.57 5.40 12.34
C ALA A 28 -5.85 6.23 12.37
N TYR A 29 -5.99 7.13 11.41
CA TYR A 29 -7.16 8.01 11.28
C TYR A 29 -7.68 7.98 9.85
N MET A 30 -8.95 8.27 9.69
CA MET A 30 -9.57 8.52 8.38
C MET A 30 -10.42 9.78 8.48
N PRO A 31 -9.80 10.96 8.26
CA PRO A 31 -10.56 12.22 8.30
C PRO A 31 -11.61 12.30 7.19
N HIS A 32 -11.42 11.54 6.13
CA HIS A 32 -12.30 11.49 4.99
C HIS A 32 -12.27 10.07 4.43
N TYR A 33 -13.34 9.65 3.75
CA TYR A 33 -13.40 8.28 3.24
C TYR A 33 -12.33 7.98 2.20
N GLU A 34 -11.72 9.00 1.62
CA GLU A 34 -10.63 8.83 0.66
C GLU A 34 -9.26 9.13 1.27
N GLN A 35 -9.19 9.39 2.57
CA GLN A 35 -7.94 9.78 3.19
C GLN A 35 -7.65 8.95 4.42
N ILE A 36 -6.47 8.32 4.43
CA ILE A 36 -5.99 7.56 5.58
C ILE A 36 -4.74 8.26 6.09
N VAL A 37 -4.66 8.42 7.41
CA VAL A 37 -3.49 9.01 8.07
C VAL A 37 -2.94 8.00 9.05
N LEU A 38 -1.67 7.64 8.88
CA LEU A 38 -0.95 6.78 9.82
C LEU A 38 0.02 7.65 10.61
N ARG A 39 -0.23 7.82 11.90
CA ARG A 39 0.66 8.60 12.76
C ARG A 39 1.75 7.70 13.31
N MET A 40 2.97 7.97 12.92
CA MET A 40 4.14 7.17 13.27
C MET A 40 5.00 7.87 14.31
N ASN A 41 5.55 7.10 15.25
CA ASN A 41 6.56 7.56 16.19
C ASN A 41 7.90 6.97 15.77
N PRO A 42 8.70 7.67 14.96
CA PRO A 42 10.04 7.20 14.61
C PRO A 42 10.97 7.31 15.82
N LYS A 43 12.09 6.60 15.77
CA LYS A 43 12.94 6.47 16.95
C LYS A 43 13.61 7.75 17.41
N HIS A 44 14.11 8.57 16.54
CA HIS A 44 14.97 9.68 16.91
C HIS A 44 14.46 11.03 16.48
N THR A 45 13.15 11.13 16.25
CA THR A 45 12.56 12.39 15.81
C THR A 45 11.11 12.46 16.26
N THR A 46 10.44 13.57 15.93
CA THR A 46 9.07 13.80 16.31
C THR A 46 8.12 12.92 15.49
N ALA A 47 6.88 12.85 15.95
CA ALA A 47 5.85 12.10 15.24
C ALA A 47 5.66 12.64 13.82
N HIS A 48 5.44 11.74 12.89
CA HIS A 48 5.16 12.07 11.50
C HIS A 48 3.90 11.36 11.06
N ASP A 49 3.11 12.04 10.24
CA ASP A 49 1.91 11.47 9.64
C ASP A 49 2.20 11.05 8.22
N ILE A 50 1.88 9.80 7.90
CA ILE A 50 1.83 9.34 6.52
C ILE A 50 0.41 9.59 6.05
N ILE A 51 0.26 10.45 5.05
CA ILE A 51 -1.05 10.84 4.54
C ILE A 51 -1.25 10.17 3.19
N MET A 52 -2.30 9.37 3.09
CA MET A 52 -2.64 8.62 1.89
C MET A 52 -3.94 9.16 1.34
N ILE A 53 -3.89 9.77 0.17
CA ILE A 53 -5.07 10.20 -0.56
C ILE A 53 -5.36 9.11 -1.58
N ARG A 54 -6.49 8.45 -1.43
CA ARG A 54 -6.85 7.26 -2.17
C ARG A 54 -6.66 7.44 -3.67
N GLY A 55 -5.78 6.59 -4.25
CA GLY A 55 -5.55 6.59 -5.69
C GLY A 55 -4.79 7.79 -6.23
N GLU A 56 -4.46 8.77 -5.39
CA GLU A 56 -3.82 9.99 -5.85
C GLU A 56 -2.38 10.12 -5.41
N ARG A 57 -2.13 10.14 -4.11
CA ARG A 57 -0.78 10.38 -3.60
C ARG A 57 -0.62 9.94 -2.17
N ILE A 58 0.63 9.78 -1.79
CA ILE A 58 1.03 9.51 -0.42
C ILE A 58 2.17 10.48 -0.11
N TYR A 59 2.16 11.07 1.10
CA TYR A 59 3.19 12.02 1.49
C TYR A 59 3.32 12.09 3.00
N LEU A 60 4.41 12.70 3.45
CA LEU A 60 4.70 12.89 4.86
C LEU A 60 4.31 14.27 5.33
N SER A 61 3.85 14.37 6.57
CA SER A 61 3.57 15.63 7.23
C SER A 61 3.96 15.52 8.69
N ASN A 62 4.60 16.57 9.21
CA ASN A 62 4.85 16.66 10.65
C ASN A 62 4.02 17.77 11.29
N GLN A 63 3.04 18.27 10.56
CA GLN A 63 2.16 19.31 11.06
C GLN A 63 1.07 18.72 11.95
N ASP A 64 0.79 19.40 13.03
CA ASP A 64 -0.28 19.01 13.93
C ASP A 64 -1.61 19.39 13.30
N ARG A 65 -2.53 18.44 13.24
CA ARG A 65 -3.86 18.64 12.65
C ARG A 65 -4.91 18.05 13.56
N PRO A 66 -6.07 18.71 13.67
CA PRO A 66 -7.16 18.07 14.38
C PRO A 66 -7.64 16.84 13.61
N MET A 67 -7.91 15.78 14.36
CA MET A 67 -8.38 14.53 13.80
C MET A 67 -9.76 14.21 14.37
N PRO A 68 -10.63 13.56 13.57
CA PRO A 68 -11.95 13.23 14.09
C PRO A 68 -11.85 12.22 15.23
N MET A 69 -12.73 12.35 16.19
CA MET A 69 -12.74 11.48 17.36
C MET A 69 -13.35 10.12 17.05
N THR A 70 -14.29 10.06 16.14
CA THR A 70 -14.98 8.82 15.78
C THR A 70 -14.41 8.27 14.48
N PRO A 71 -13.66 7.15 14.56
CA PRO A 71 -13.08 6.59 13.35
C PRO A 71 -14.13 5.78 12.56
N PRO A 72 -14.06 5.80 11.23
CA PRO A 72 -14.88 4.90 10.43
C PRO A 72 -14.36 3.46 10.54
N PRO A 73 -15.15 2.48 10.08
CA PRO A 73 -14.84 1.06 10.30
C PRO A 73 -13.44 0.63 9.88
N PHE A 74 -12.95 1.09 8.73
CA PHE A 74 -11.62 0.66 8.29
C PHE A 74 -10.53 1.17 9.23
N ALA A 75 -10.65 2.41 9.69
CA ALA A 75 -9.68 2.95 10.65
C ALA A 75 -9.71 2.16 11.97
N MET A 76 -10.89 1.72 12.39
CA MET A 76 -11.01 0.89 13.59
C MET A 76 -10.29 -0.46 13.41
N VAL A 77 -10.41 -1.05 12.23
CA VAL A 77 -9.72 -2.30 11.92
C VAL A 77 -8.22 -2.10 11.99
N LEU A 78 -7.73 -1.00 11.39
CA LEU A 78 -6.30 -0.69 11.44
C LEU A 78 -5.83 -0.48 12.88
N ARG A 79 -6.60 0.24 13.69
CA ARG A 79 -6.26 0.45 15.11
C ARG A 79 -6.21 -0.86 15.87
N LYS A 80 -7.16 -1.75 15.61
CA LYS A 80 -7.23 -3.03 16.30
C LYS A 80 -6.03 -3.90 15.98
N HIS A 81 -5.68 -4.01 14.71
CA HIS A 81 -4.61 -4.92 14.27
C HIS A 81 -3.22 -4.33 14.40
N LEU A 82 -3.07 -3.01 14.33
CA LEU A 82 -1.77 -2.37 14.24
C LEU A 82 -1.45 -1.51 15.48
N LYS A 83 -2.15 -1.69 16.58
CA LYS A 83 -1.91 -0.89 17.79
C LYS A 83 -0.46 -1.05 18.24
N ASN A 84 0.27 0.06 18.28
CA ASN A 84 1.68 0.10 18.67
C ASN A 84 2.56 -0.85 17.86
N ALA A 85 2.13 -1.21 16.66
CA ALA A 85 2.89 -2.11 15.81
C ALA A 85 4.17 -1.41 15.34
N ARG A 86 5.25 -2.18 15.29
CA ARG A 86 6.53 -1.68 14.83
C ARG A 86 6.65 -1.88 13.33
N LEU A 87 7.04 -0.85 12.62
CA LEU A 87 7.26 -0.95 11.18
C LEU A 87 8.59 -1.65 10.92
N LEU A 88 8.53 -2.85 10.38
CA LEU A 88 9.72 -3.65 10.12
C LEU A 88 10.33 -3.33 8.77
N ALA A 89 9.50 -3.06 7.77
CA ALA A 89 9.97 -2.84 6.41
C ALA A 89 8.94 -2.01 5.64
N LEU A 90 9.43 -1.25 4.69
CA LEU A 90 8.61 -0.46 3.79
C LEU A 90 9.21 -0.60 2.40
N ASP A 91 8.46 -1.19 1.49
CA ASP A 91 8.93 -1.55 0.16
C ASP A 91 7.93 -1.14 -0.90
N GLN A 92 8.45 -0.90 -2.11
CA GLN A 92 7.61 -0.81 -3.30
C GLN A 92 7.53 -2.21 -3.90
N VAL A 93 6.32 -2.61 -4.30
CA VAL A 93 6.12 -3.94 -4.87
C VAL A 93 6.54 -3.90 -6.34
N GLY A 94 7.72 -4.49 -6.63
CA GLY A 94 8.28 -4.46 -7.97
C GLY A 94 8.48 -3.03 -8.44
N ALA A 95 8.11 -2.72 -9.66
CA ALA A 95 8.13 -1.38 -10.22
C ALA A 95 6.72 -0.79 -10.31
N ASP A 96 5.80 -1.30 -9.51
CA ASP A 96 4.40 -0.92 -9.56
C ASP A 96 4.09 0.24 -8.61
N ARG A 97 2.88 0.77 -8.70
CA ARG A 97 2.42 1.84 -7.81
C ARG A 97 1.77 1.26 -6.56
N ILE A 98 2.50 0.37 -5.90
CA ILE A 98 2.04 -0.31 -4.69
C ILE A 98 3.13 -0.20 -3.64
N LEU A 99 2.76 0.28 -2.44
CA LEU A 99 3.63 0.26 -1.28
C LEU A 99 3.20 -0.85 -0.34
N LYS A 100 4.19 -1.49 0.26
CA LYS A 100 3.99 -2.59 1.19
C LYS A 100 4.62 -2.21 2.53
N PHE A 101 3.78 -2.06 3.56
CA PHE A 101 4.22 -1.79 4.92
C PHE A 101 4.13 -3.09 5.71
N THR A 102 5.25 -3.56 6.23
CA THR A 102 5.28 -4.76 7.05
C THR A 102 5.42 -4.37 8.51
N PHE A 103 4.43 -4.74 9.32
CA PHE A 103 4.38 -4.41 10.74
C PHE A 103 4.49 -5.66 11.59
N ASP A 104 5.16 -5.53 12.73
CA ASP A 104 5.17 -6.53 13.80
C ASP A 104 4.19 -6.05 14.86
N SER A 105 3.04 -6.73 14.96
CA SER A 105 1.99 -6.37 15.89
C SER A 105 1.87 -7.42 16.99
N LYS A 106 1.07 -7.11 18.00
CA LYS A 106 0.79 -8.09 19.05
C LYS A 106 0.06 -9.32 18.54
N HIS A 107 -0.50 -9.25 17.34
CA HIS A 107 -1.19 -10.38 16.71
C HIS A 107 -0.28 -11.12 15.72
N GLY A 108 1.01 -10.74 15.63
CA GLY A 108 1.94 -11.28 14.65
C GLY A 108 2.16 -10.28 13.52
N ILE A 109 2.72 -10.76 12.43
CA ILE A 109 3.01 -9.91 11.28
C ILE A 109 1.70 -9.48 10.62
N ARG A 110 1.62 -8.19 10.33
CA ARG A 110 0.50 -7.60 9.57
C ARG A 110 1.09 -6.77 8.46
N ILE A 111 0.48 -6.85 7.29
CA ILE A 111 0.99 -6.17 6.10
C ILE A 111 -0.10 -5.24 5.59
N LEU A 112 0.31 -4.02 5.25
CA LEU A 112 -0.59 -3.04 4.65
C LEU A 112 -0.12 -2.80 3.23
N PHE A 113 -0.95 -3.18 2.25
CA PHE A 113 -0.71 -2.91 0.84
C PHE A 113 -1.47 -1.65 0.46
N VAL A 114 -0.77 -0.67 -0.09
CA VAL A 114 -1.37 0.59 -0.53
C VAL A 114 -1.25 0.65 -2.04
N GLU A 115 -2.38 0.46 -2.72
CA GLU A 115 -2.43 0.48 -4.19
C GLU A 115 -2.81 1.88 -4.64
N MET A 116 -1.93 2.50 -5.42
CA MET A 116 -2.05 3.90 -5.82
C MET A 116 -2.47 4.07 -7.27
N PHE A 117 -3.05 3.04 -7.88
CA PHE A 117 -3.51 3.11 -9.26
C PHE A 117 -5.02 3.03 -9.30
N GLN A 118 -5.60 3.47 -10.43
CA GLN A 118 -7.05 3.53 -10.61
C GLN A 118 -7.70 4.31 -9.48
N ASN A 119 -8.71 3.75 -8.84
CA ASN A 119 -9.38 4.40 -7.72
C ASN A 119 -8.63 4.22 -6.41
N GLY A 120 -7.57 3.43 -6.44
CA GLY A 120 -6.79 3.14 -5.25
C GLY A 120 -7.47 2.17 -4.31
N ASN A 121 -6.67 1.51 -3.48
CA ASN A 121 -7.19 0.65 -2.42
C ASN A 121 -6.13 0.49 -1.34
N VAL A 122 -6.56 0.12 -0.15
CA VAL A 122 -5.65 -0.19 0.94
C VAL A 122 -6.15 -1.50 1.55
N LEU A 123 -5.23 -2.47 1.70
CA LEU A 123 -5.58 -3.80 2.15
C LEU A 123 -4.69 -4.20 3.32
N LEU A 124 -5.31 -4.68 4.38
CA LEU A 124 -4.62 -5.21 5.53
C LEU A 124 -4.63 -6.73 5.42
N THR A 125 -3.44 -7.34 5.49
CA THR A 125 -3.29 -8.80 5.40
C THR A 125 -2.49 -9.33 6.57
N ASP A 126 -2.49 -10.66 6.74
CA ASP A 126 -1.57 -11.32 7.65
C ASP A 126 -0.26 -11.63 6.89
N GLU A 127 0.65 -12.40 7.51
CA GLU A 127 1.94 -12.66 6.90
C GLU A 127 1.85 -13.63 5.70
N ASP A 128 0.75 -14.34 5.56
CA ASP A 128 0.51 -15.22 4.42
C ASP A 128 -0.30 -14.52 3.34
N ASP A 129 -0.41 -13.21 3.41
CA ASP A 129 -1.14 -12.38 2.45
C ASP A 129 -2.65 -12.63 2.43
N LEU A 130 -3.18 -13.24 3.49
CA LEU A 130 -4.63 -13.40 3.62
C LEU A 130 -5.25 -12.05 3.98
N ILE A 131 -6.18 -11.57 3.16
CA ILE A 131 -6.80 -10.25 3.36
C ILE A 131 -7.70 -10.30 4.60
N LEU A 132 -7.36 -9.47 5.57
CA LEU A 132 -8.14 -9.32 6.79
C LEU A 132 -9.21 -8.24 6.62
N GLN A 133 -8.90 -7.21 5.85
CA GLN A 133 -9.86 -6.15 5.53
C GLN A 133 -9.34 -5.36 4.34
N ALA A 134 -10.25 -4.93 3.47
CA ALA A 134 -9.95 -4.03 2.37
C ALA A 134 -10.71 -2.72 2.59
N LEU A 135 -10.10 -1.60 2.20
CA LEU A 135 -10.79 -0.32 2.27
C LEU A 135 -12.02 -0.35 1.37
N THR A 136 -11.88 -0.93 0.19
CA THR A 136 -12.98 -1.16 -0.72
C THR A 136 -12.91 -2.60 -1.21
N SER A 137 -13.99 -3.35 -1.01
CA SER A 137 -14.07 -4.72 -1.53
C SER A 137 -14.36 -4.66 -3.02
N THR A 138 -13.49 -5.27 -3.80
CA THR A 138 -13.62 -5.27 -5.26
C THR A 138 -13.30 -6.64 -5.83
N SER A 139 -13.87 -6.92 -6.99
CA SER A 139 -13.58 -8.12 -7.76
C SER A 139 -13.21 -7.72 -9.17
N TYR A 140 -12.04 -8.16 -9.61
CA TYR A 140 -11.60 -7.98 -10.98
C TYR A 140 -11.61 -9.33 -11.67
N ALA A 141 -11.42 -9.33 -12.97
CA ALA A 141 -11.41 -10.60 -13.72
C ALA A 141 -10.31 -11.54 -13.23
N ASP A 142 -9.19 -10.97 -12.80
CA ASP A 142 -8.00 -11.73 -12.47
C ASP A 142 -7.66 -11.75 -10.98
N ARG A 143 -8.39 -11.01 -10.14
CA ARG A 143 -8.12 -11.01 -8.70
C ARG A 143 -9.30 -10.49 -7.91
N VAL A 144 -9.42 -10.96 -6.67
CA VAL A 144 -10.50 -10.57 -5.77
C VAL A 144 -9.88 -9.94 -4.53
N LEU A 145 -10.24 -8.68 -4.25
CA LEU A 145 -9.73 -7.93 -3.11
C LEU A 145 -10.81 -7.83 -2.05
N LYS A 146 -11.02 -8.93 -1.33
CA LYS A 146 -12.04 -9.01 -0.28
C LYS A 146 -11.50 -9.78 0.91
N LYS A 147 -12.07 -9.52 2.08
CA LYS A 147 -11.74 -10.25 3.29
C LYS A 147 -11.84 -11.76 3.05
N GLY A 148 -10.83 -12.48 3.50
CA GLY A 148 -10.79 -13.93 3.38
C GLY A 148 -10.16 -14.44 2.10
N HIS A 149 -9.81 -13.56 1.18
CA HIS A 149 -9.14 -13.94 -0.06
C HIS A 149 -7.64 -13.69 0.04
N GLN A 150 -6.87 -14.42 -0.74
CA GLN A 150 -5.43 -14.23 -0.81
C GLN A 150 -5.13 -12.96 -1.60
N TYR A 151 -4.29 -12.09 -1.06
CA TYR A 151 -3.86 -10.91 -1.79
C TYR A 151 -2.95 -11.31 -2.94
N GLN A 152 -3.22 -10.78 -4.12
CA GLN A 152 -2.38 -10.94 -5.30
C GLN A 152 -2.19 -9.55 -5.90
N SER A 153 -0.94 -9.22 -6.20
CA SER A 153 -0.68 -7.98 -6.91
C SER A 153 -1.23 -8.09 -8.33
N PRO A 154 -1.55 -6.96 -8.97
CA PRO A 154 -2.05 -7.04 -10.34
C PRO A 154 -0.98 -7.59 -11.28
N PRO A 155 -1.39 -8.19 -12.40
CA PRO A 155 -0.41 -8.67 -13.36
C PRO A 155 0.39 -7.49 -13.93
N PRO A 156 1.66 -7.72 -14.27
CA PRO A 156 2.46 -6.65 -14.84
C PRO A 156 1.85 -6.15 -16.15
N PRO A 157 1.92 -4.85 -16.41
CA PRO A 157 1.39 -4.31 -17.66
C PRO A 157 2.18 -4.85 -18.84
N VAL A 158 1.48 -5.06 -19.96
CA VAL A 158 2.12 -5.46 -21.22
C VAL A 158 2.62 -4.18 -21.88
N GLU A 159 3.91 -4.14 -22.17
CA GLU A 159 4.50 -3.00 -22.86
C GLU A 159 4.87 -3.41 -24.27
N PRO A 160 4.25 -2.83 -25.27
CA PRO A 160 4.53 -3.24 -26.65
C PRO A 160 6.00 -3.13 -27.02
N ARG A 161 6.69 -2.14 -26.50
CA ARG A 161 8.09 -1.93 -26.87
C ARG A 161 9.01 -3.01 -26.32
N THR A 162 8.57 -3.82 -25.39
CA THR A 162 9.36 -4.94 -24.88
C THR A 162 9.24 -6.15 -25.79
N LEU A 163 8.32 -6.13 -26.74
CA LEU A 163 8.11 -7.22 -27.68
C LEU A 163 8.84 -6.91 -28.96
N ARG A 164 10.12 -7.21 -28.97
CA ARG A 164 10.93 -7.04 -30.16
C ARG A 164 10.53 -8.09 -31.19
N PRO A 165 10.84 -7.86 -32.48
CA PRO A 165 10.41 -8.81 -33.52
C PRO A 165 10.81 -10.24 -33.25
N GLU A 166 12.02 -10.50 -32.82
CA GLU A 166 12.47 -11.85 -32.52
C GLU A 166 11.77 -12.42 -31.30
N GLU A 167 11.52 -11.61 -30.28
CA GLU A 167 10.81 -12.06 -29.10
C GLU A 167 9.37 -12.37 -29.43
N PHE A 168 8.77 -11.53 -30.24
CA PHE A 168 7.39 -11.71 -30.65
C PHE A 168 7.23 -12.97 -31.49
N ALA A 169 8.16 -13.21 -32.40
CA ALA A 169 8.14 -14.41 -33.23
C ALA A 169 8.33 -15.66 -32.37
N ALA A 170 9.24 -15.62 -31.40
CA ALA A 170 9.46 -16.74 -30.52
C ALA A 170 8.20 -17.07 -29.73
N ARG A 171 7.53 -16.06 -29.22
CA ARG A 171 6.28 -16.28 -28.50
C ARG A 171 5.20 -16.89 -29.37
N SER A 172 5.10 -16.41 -30.61
CA SER A 172 4.13 -16.95 -31.55
C SER A 172 4.42 -18.42 -31.86
N GLU A 173 5.68 -18.74 -31.99
CA GLU A 173 6.11 -20.10 -32.31
C GLU A 173 6.00 -21.02 -31.13
N GLU A 174 6.31 -20.52 -30.08
CA GLU A 174 6.26 -21.29 -28.86
C GLU A 174 4.89 -21.44 -28.39
N HIS A 175 5.29 -20.05 -29.31
CA HIS A 175 4.83 -19.82 -29.13
C HIS A 175 4.67 -20.21 -28.90
N THR A 176 5.16 -20.02 -29.24
CA THR A 176 5.50 -20.23 -29.32
C THR A 176 6.02 -20.42 -28.66
N SER A 177 6.26 -20.55 -28.39
CA SER A 177 6.85 -20.77 -27.73
C SER A 177 6.95 -20.34 -26.84
N GLU A 178 6.93 -19.86 -26.92
CA GLU A 178 7.16 -19.46 -26.36
C GLU A 178 6.89 -19.64 -25.96
#